data_ebd742937567139fc2a860ee9968020a
#
_entry.id   ebd742937567139fc2a860ee9968020a
#
_cell.length_a   1.000
_cell.length_b   1.000
_cell.length_c   1.000
_cell.angle_alpha   90.00
_cell.angle_beta   90.00
_cell.angle_gamma   90.00
#
_symmetry.space_group_name_H-M   'P 1'
#
loop_
_entity.id
_entity.type
_entity.pdbx_description
1 polymer ?
#
loop_
_entity_poly.entity_id
_entity_poly.type
_entity_poly.pdbx_seq_one_letter_code
_entity_poly.pdbx_strand_id
1 'polypeptide(L)'
;MNEQNDHIWMHKKPETVFDWLAIIAISIALYLMLGHLNVFAGGIAKFLDIAAPFASGIVIAYVLDCIVRPVQRYVMKENPKLRWLSILIAYIVAALIIMLLVSMVVPQVVSSITMLFTNLPLYISNVQNLLDMLQNRYGLDLSRATEMLDNYESMMNSLTEVLKSSAPQIMAYVSGVASNVVDIFTALASSVYMLAEKGKLLRQLRTMVHAFFPPYIADTVLETCSFANNNFEGFFGGKIIDSAIIGVLTFVCCNIFGIEFAPLIAVVVGITNIIPVFGPFIGAIPCLLILVFVNPFDALKFLILIIAIQQVDGNIIGPKILGKSIGVSALWVLVAIVIGGDLLGVVGMVVGVPTFATFYGLLRQFTAWCLERRGIDAEGNPRAKQAEPVQPLNENQVQPRNETENQPVAVQH
;
A
#
# COMPACT_ATOMS: atom_id res chain seq x y z
N MET A 1 30.38 23.21 37.56
CA MET A 1 31.54 22.41 37.20
C MET A 1 31.02 21.05 36.79
N ASN A 2 30.77 20.87 35.53
CA ASN A 2 31.41 20.12 34.49
C ASN A 2 30.56 20.15 33.17
N GLU A 3 30.65 21.27 32.46
CA GLU A 3 30.26 21.35 31.07
C GLU A 3 31.52 21.11 30.23
N GLN A 4 31.91 19.87 30.02
CA GLN A 4 33.04 19.58 29.12
C GLN A 4 33.09 18.10 28.74
N ASN A 5 32.08 17.54 28.07
CA ASN A 5 32.25 16.19 27.49
C ASN A 5 31.45 15.87 26.23
N ASP A 6 30.85 16.85 25.54
CA ASP A 6 29.99 16.53 24.37
C ASP A 6 30.61 16.77 22.98
N HIS A 7 31.93 16.98 22.88
CA HIS A 7 32.60 17.19 21.58
C HIS A 7 33.77 16.22 21.30
N ILE A 8 33.77 15.01 21.82
CA ILE A 8 34.97 14.15 21.84
C ILE A 8 35.15 13.31 20.53
N TRP A 9 34.16 13.22 19.63
CA TRP A 9 34.27 12.29 18.50
C TRP A 9 34.83 12.88 17.19
N MET A 10 34.98 14.19 17.05
CA MET A 10 35.40 14.81 15.78
C MET A 10 36.85 15.31 15.72
N HIS A 11 37.65 15.23 16.78
CA HIS A 11 39.01 15.76 16.80
C HIS A 11 40.10 14.87 17.41
N LYS A 12 39.86 13.56 17.57
CA LYS A 12 41.03 12.71 17.89
C LYS A 12 41.90 12.56 16.66
N LYS A 13 43.05 13.19 16.68
CA LYS A 13 44.10 12.90 15.72
C LYS A 13 44.53 11.45 15.86
N PRO A 14 44.77 10.72 14.74
CA PRO A 14 45.24 9.35 14.82
C PRO A 14 46.58 9.32 15.57
N GLU A 15 46.59 8.69 16.76
CA GLU A 15 47.76 8.69 17.65
C GLU A 15 48.55 7.38 17.58
N THR A 16 47.87 6.30 17.08
CA THR A 16 48.50 4.99 16.99
C THR A 16 48.79 4.58 15.55
N VAL A 17 49.80 3.74 15.36
CA VAL A 17 50.09 3.12 14.04
C VAL A 17 48.87 2.38 13.50
N PHE A 18 48.06 1.83 14.41
CA PHE A 18 46.81 1.12 14.06
C PHE A 18 45.77 2.07 13.48
N ASP A 19 45.62 3.28 13.99
CA ASP A 19 44.67 4.28 13.46
C ASP A 19 45.06 4.71 12.03
N TRP A 20 46.36 4.91 11.79
CA TRP A 20 46.85 5.24 10.45
C TRP A 20 46.67 4.08 9.47
N LEU A 21 46.92 2.84 9.89
CA LEU A 21 46.65 1.64 9.09
C LEU A 21 45.15 1.48 8.78
N ALA A 22 44.31 1.76 9.73
CA ALA A 22 42.86 1.72 9.54
C ALA A 22 42.38 2.78 8.53
N ILE A 23 42.89 4.02 8.63
CA ILE A 23 42.57 5.10 7.68
C ILE A 23 43.06 4.74 6.26
N ILE A 24 44.28 4.24 6.13
CA ILE A 24 44.82 3.81 4.83
C ILE A 24 43.99 2.63 4.27
N ALA A 25 43.67 1.64 5.08
CA ALA A 25 42.87 0.51 4.64
C ALA A 25 41.45 0.94 4.19
N ILE A 26 40.80 1.83 4.95
CA ILE A 26 39.48 2.39 4.58
C ILE A 26 39.59 3.22 3.29
N SER A 27 40.66 4.03 3.14
CA SER A 27 40.86 4.83 1.93
C SER A 27 41.13 3.99 0.69
N ILE A 28 41.90 2.90 0.82
CA ILE A 28 42.12 1.92 -0.24
C ILE A 28 40.83 1.19 -0.57
N ALA A 29 40.05 0.76 0.44
CA ALA A 29 38.77 0.10 0.25
C ALA A 29 37.78 1.03 -0.47
N LEU A 30 37.72 2.32 -0.09
CA LEU A 30 36.88 3.33 -0.72
C LEU A 30 37.31 3.58 -2.17
N TYR A 31 38.62 3.68 -2.43
CA TYR A 31 39.16 3.83 -3.78
C TYR A 31 38.83 2.66 -4.69
N LEU A 32 39.01 1.41 -4.18
CA LEU A 32 38.66 0.19 -4.91
C LEU A 32 37.14 0.10 -5.14
N MET A 33 36.33 0.48 -4.16
CA MET A 33 34.88 0.52 -4.27
C MET A 33 34.43 1.54 -5.34
N LEU A 34 35.00 2.73 -5.35
CA LEU A 34 34.70 3.77 -6.34
C LEU A 34 35.21 3.37 -7.75
N GLY A 35 36.35 2.70 -7.84
CA GLY A 35 36.92 2.24 -9.13
C GLY A 35 36.15 1.04 -9.74
N HIS A 36 35.42 0.27 -8.92
CA HIS A 36 34.69 -0.91 -9.33
C HIS A 36 33.17 -0.85 -9.02
N LEU A 37 32.60 0.34 -9.09
CA LEU A 37 31.17 0.58 -8.81
C LEU A 37 30.26 -0.39 -9.57
N ASN A 38 30.59 -0.70 -10.84
CA ASN A 38 29.79 -1.62 -11.66
C ASN A 38 29.81 -3.06 -11.11
N VAL A 39 30.95 -3.51 -10.55
CA VAL A 39 31.07 -4.84 -9.95
C VAL A 39 30.30 -4.91 -8.63
N PHE A 40 30.41 -3.85 -7.81
CA PHE A 40 29.62 -3.75 -6.57
C PHE A 40 28.11 -3.65 -6.86
N ALA A 41 27.72 -2.80 -7.81
CA ALA A 41 26.33 -2.70 -8.23
C ALA A 41 25.80 -4.03 -8.78
N GLY A 42 26.58 -4.72 -9.59
CA GLY A 42 26.26 -6.06 -10.09
C GLY A 42 26.15 -7.12 -8.98
N GLY A 43 27.02 -7.05 -7.97
CA GLY A 43 26.97 -7.91 -6.79
C GLY A 43 25.72 -7.67 -5.94
N ILE A 44 25.38 -6.39 -5.71
CA ILE A 44 24.15 -6.01 -4.99
C ILE A 44 22.90 -6.43 -5.79
N ALA A 45 22.88 -6.20 -7.10
CA ALA A 45 21.77 -6.62 -7.96
C ALA A 45 21.57 -8.15 -7.88
N LYS A 46 22.63 -8.93 -8.01
CA LYS A 46 22.59 -10.39 -7.86
C LYS A 46 22.10 -10.84 -6.48
N PHE A 47 22.52 -10.16 -5.42
CA PHE A 47 22.04 -10.44 -4.07
C PHE A 47 20.55 -10.14 -3.93
N LEU A 48 20.08 -9.02 -4.49
CA LEU A 48 18.66 -8.66 -4.50
C LEU A 48 17.83 -9.65 -5.30
N ASP A 49 18.31 -10.13 -6.43
CA ASP A 49 17.65 -11.18 -7.23
C ASP A 49 17.48 -12.47 -6.43
N ILE A 50 18.53 -12.92 -5.71
CA ILE A 50 18.48 -14.10 -4.86
C ILE A 50 17.54 -13.87 -3.65
N ALA A 51 17.48 -12.65 -3.13
CA ALA A 51 16.62 -12.28 -2.01
C ALA A 51 15.15 -12.06 -2.40
N ALA A 52 14.86 -11.80 -3.67
CA ALA A 52 13.52 -11.45 -4.16
C ALA A 52 12.43 -12.49 -3.81
N PRO A 53 12.63 -13.83 -3.96
CA PRO A 53 11.64 -14.82 -3.54
C PRO A 53 11.34 -14.76 -2.02
N PHE A 54 12.34 -14.49 -1.18
CA PHE A 54 12.15 -14.35 0.26
C PHE A 54 11.39 -13.06 0.60
N ALA A 55 11.69 -11.96 -0.09
CA ALA A 55 10.94 -10.71 0.05
C ALA A 55 9.47 -10.90 -0.36
N SER A 56 9.21 -11.61 -1.48
CA SER A 56 7.87 -12.01 -1.89
C SER A 56 7.19 -12.89 -0.83
N GLY A 57 7.94 -13.80 -0.21
CA GLY A 57 7.47 -14.63 0.91
C GLY A 57 7.04 -13.79 2.12
N ILE A 58 7.75 -12.71 2.45
CA ILE A 58 7.35 -11.77 3.52
C ILE A 58 5.99 -11.14 3.19
N VAL A 59 5.81 -10.65 1.95
CA VAL A 59 4.55 -10.02 1.52
C VAL A 59 3.40 -11.01 1.60
N ILE A 60 3.58 -12.24 1.09
CA ILE A 60 2.58 -13.31 1.18
C ILE A 60 2.25 -13.61 2.64
N ALA A 61 3.27 -13.72 3.51
CA ALA A 61 3.07 -13.95 4.94
C ALA A 61 2.27 -12.82 5.60
N TYR A 62 2.53 -11.56 5.25
CA TYR A 62 1.76 -10.42 5.76
C TYR A 62 0.30 -10.46 5.34
N VAL A 63 0.03 -10.73 4.07
CA VAL A 63 -1.35 -10.85 3.54
C VAL A 63 -2.09 -12.01 4.21
N LEU A 64 -1.45 -13.17 4.29
CA LEU A 64 -2.06 -14.36 4.91
C LEU A 64 -2.21 -14.22 6.44
N ASP A 65 -1.35 -13.47 7.11
CA ASP A 65 -1.46 -13.22 8.56
C ASP A 65 -2.79 -12.52 8.92
N CYS A 66 -3.36 -11.73 7.99
CA CYS A 66 -4.70 -11.15 8.14
C CYS A 66 -5.81 -12.23 8.24
N ILE A 67 -5.58 -13.42 7.67
CA ILE A 67 -6.50 -14.56 7.75
C ILE A 67 -6.10 -15.48 8.91
N VAL A 68 -4.80 -15.72 9.09
CA VAL A 68 -4.26 -16.60 10.15
C VAL A 68 -4.64 -16.11 11.54
N ARG A 69 -4.54 -14.81 11.80
CA ARG A 69 -4.82 -14.26 13.14
C ARG A 69 -6.27 -14.46 13.60
N PRO A 70 -7.31 -14.09 12.82
CA PRO A 70 -8.68 -14.35 13.24
C PRO A 70 -8.97 -15.84 13.38
N VAL A 71 -8.45 -16.70 12.49
CA VAL A 71 -8.58 -18.16 12.63
C VAL A 71 -7.92 -18.65 13.91
N GLN A 72 -6.70 -18.19 14.21
CA GLN A 72 -5.97 -18.55 15.44
C GLN A 72 -6.75 -18.09 16.69
N ARG A 73 -7.30 -16.86 16.66
CA ARG A 73 -7.99 -16.28 17.82
C ARG A 73 -9.38 -16.87 18.05
N TYR A 74 -10.20 -16.95 16.99
CA TYR A 74 -11.60 -17.31 17.12
C TYR A 74 -11.84 -18.82 17.00
N VAL A 75 -11.08 -19.53 16.14
CA VAL A 75 -11.29 -20.95 15.87
C VAL A 75 -10.39 -21.81 16.74
N MET A 76 -9.10 -21.45 16.85
CA MET A 76 -8.10 -22.26 17.59
C MET A 76 -7.89 -21.80 19.03
N LYS A 77 -8.64 -20.79 19.52
CA LYS A 77 -8.58 -20.27 20.90
C LYS A 77 -7.16 -19.98 21.36
N GLU A 78 -6.32 -19.43 20.49
CA GLU A 78 -4.92 -19.05 20.71
C GLU A 78 -3.99 -20.22 21.09
N ASN A 79 -4.38 -21.47 20.81
CA ASN A 79 -3.53 -22.62 21.12
C ASN A 79 -2.30 -22.66 20.21
N PRO A 80 -1.06 -22.50 20.75
CA PRO A 80 0.16 -22.43 19.97
C PRO A 80 0.46 -23.72 19.19
N LYS A 81 -0.02 -24.87 19.67
CA LYS A 81 0.18 -26.16 19.00
C LYS A 81 -0.64 -26.29 17.72
N LEU A 82 -1.74 -25.53 17.60
CA LEU A 82 -2.64 -25.54 16.44
C LEU A 82 -2.32 -24.44 15.42
N ARG A 83 -1.22 -23.69 15.60
CA ARG A 83 -0.85 -22.60 14.71
C ARG A 83 -0.64 -23.07 13.25
N TRP A 84 -0.03 -24.25 13.07
CA TRP A 84 0.14 -24.84 11.74
C TRP A 84 -1.20 -25.10 11.03
N LEU A 85 -2.25 -25.46 11.78
CA LEU A 85 -3.59 -25.67 11.24
C LEU A 85 -4.24 -24.34 10.82
N SER A 86 -4.03 -23.26 11.59
CA SER A 86 -4.49 -21.92 11.20
C SER A 86 -3.82 -21.43 9.91
N ILE A 87 -2.52 -21.74 9.73
CA ILE A 87 -1.78 -21.44 8.51
C ILE A 87 -2.34 -22.25 7.35
N LEU A 88 -2.51 -23.57 7.52
CA LEU A 88 -3.09 -24.44 6.50
C LEU A 88 -4.48 -23.95 6.05
N ILE A 89 -5.35 -23.61 6.99
CA ILE A 89 -6.67 -23.03 6.69
C ILE A 89 -6.54 -21.73 5.88
N ALA A 90 -5.63 -20.83 6.26
CA ALA A 90 -5.44 -19.59 5.54
C ALA A 90 -4.96 -19.82 4.09
N TYR A 91 -4.07 -20.79 3.86
CA TYR A 91 -3.65 -21.17 2.52
C TYR A 91 -4.77 -21.82 1.71
N ILE A 92 -5.56 -22.68 2.33
CA ILE A 92 -6.73 -23.29 1.67
C ILE A 92 -7.75 -22.21 1.29
N VAL A 93 -8.04 -21.28 2.19
CA VAL A 93 -8.97 -20.17 1.92
C VAL A 93 -8.44 -19.29 0.80
N ALA A 94 -7.16 -18.91 0.82
CA ALA A 94 -6.54 -18.13 -0.23
C ALA A 94 -6.55 -18.86 -1.59
N ALA A 95 -6.20 -20.16 -1.60
CA ALA A 95 -6.24 -20.98 -2.80
C ALA A 95 -7.67 -21.10 -3.36
N LEU A 96 -8.66 -21.27 -2.48
CA LEU A 96 -10.06 -21.37 -2.86
C LEU A 96 -10.59 -20.04 -3.43
N ILE A 97 -10.19 -18.91 -2.86
CA ILE A 97 -10.50 -17.57 -3.39
C ILE A 97 -9.87 -17.41 -4.77
N ILE A 98 -8.59 -17.74 -4.94
CA ILE A 98 -7.90 -17.63 -6.25
C ILE A 98 -8.54 -18.57 -7.27
N MET A 99 -8.86 -19.82 -6.90
CA MET A 99 -9.52 -20.79 -7.79
C MET A 99 -10.90 -20.28 -8.23
N LEU A 100 -11.70 -19.78 -7.30
CA LEU A 100 -13.02 -19.20 -7.59
C LEU A 100 -12.90 -18.01 -8.54
N LEU A 101 -11.92 -17.14 -8.28
CA LEU A 101 -11.59 -16.02 -9.14
C LEU A 101 -11.28 -16.44 -10.58
N VAL A 102 -10.30 -17.33 -10.71
CA VAL A 102 -9.87 -17.82 -12.02
C VAL A 102 -11.02 -18.51 -12.75
N SER A 103 -11.79 -19.36 -12.05
CA SER A 103 -12.92 -20.11 -12.63
C SER A 103 -14.08 -19.22 -13.07
N MET A 104 -14.29 -18.06 -12.42
CA MET A 104 -15.33 -17.10 -12.81
C MET A 104 -14.83 -16.12 -13.88
N VAL A 105 -13.63 -15.57 -13.71
CA VAL A 105 -13.13 -14.47 -14.54
C VAL A 105 -12.67 -15.00 -15.91
N VAL A 106 -11.87 -16.06 -15.93
CA VAL A 106 -11.26 -16.53 -17.20
C VAL A 106 -12.30 -16.97 -18.22
N PRO A 107 -13.29 -17.84 -17.92
CA PRO A 107 -14.32 -18.22 -18.87
C PRO A 107 -15.13 -17.03 -19.37
N GLN A 108 -15.45 -16.08 -18.46
CA GLN A 108 -16.25 -14.93 -18.79
C GLN A 108 -15.51 -13.95 -19.71
N VAL A 109 -14.22 -13.71 -19.46
CA VAL A 109 -13.37 -12.89 -20.33
C VAL A 109 -13.25 -13.52 -21.70
N VAL A 110 -12.98 -14.83 -21.77
CA VAL A 110 -12.89 -15.55 -23.04
C VAL A 110 -14.23 -15.50 -23.80
N SER A 111 -15.34 -15.75 -23.11
CA SER A 111 -16.69 -15.65 -23.68
C SER A 111 -16.99 -14.24 -24.21
N SER A 112 -16.68 -13.20 -23.41
CA SER A 112 -16.91 -11.80 -23.79
C SER A 112 -16.07 -11.37 -24.98
N ILE A 113 -14.80 -11.79 -25.03
CA ILE A 113 -13.93 -11.55 -26.18
C ILE A 113 -14.49 -12.26 -27.44
N THR A 114 -14.89 -13.51 -27.30
CA THR A 114 -15.46 -14.29 -28.43
C THR A 114 -16.76 -13.64 -28.92
N MET A 115 -17.66 -13.26 -28.00
CA MET A 115 -18.91 -12.58 -28.29
C MET A 115 -18.68 -11.23 -29.00
N LEU A 116 -17.67 -10.48 -28.57
CA LEU A 116 -17.25 -9.24 -29.21
C LEU A 116 -16.90 -9.48 -30.67
N PHE A 117 -16.01 -10.46 -30.96
CA PHE A 117 -15.58 -10.75 -32.32
C PHE A 117 -16.74 -11.26 -33.20
N THR A 118 -17.61 -12.10 -32.64
CA THR A 118 -18.73 -12.68 -33.40
C THR A 118 -19.79 -11.62 -33.74
N ASN A 119 -20.05 -10.69 -32.81
CA ASN A 119 -21.11 -9.71 -32.96
C ASN A 119 -20.63 -8.31 -33.45
N LEU A 120 -19.32 -8.14 -33.63
CA LEU A 120 -18.77 -6.86 -34.07
C LEU A 120 -19.35 -6.36 -35.40
N PRO A 121 -19.55 -7.20 -36.46
CA PRO A 121 -20.21 -6.77 -37.69
C PRO A 121 -21.64 -6.21 -37.43
N LEU A 122 -22.37 -6.84 -36.51
CA LEU A 122 -23.72 -6.42 -36.16
C LEU A 122 -23.68 -5.06 -35.38
N TYR A 123 -22.72 -4.88 -34.49
CA TYR A 123 -22.59 -3.60 -33.75
C TYR A 123 -22.23 -2.46 -34.68
N ILE A 124 -21.34 -2.69 -35.64
CA ILE A 124 -20.96 -1.70 -36.65
C ILE A 124 -22.16 -1.34 -37.53
N SER A 125 -22.95 -2.33 -38.04
CA SER A 125 -24.15 -2.04 -38.78
C SER A 125 -25.19 -1.26 -37.99
N ASN A 126 -25.33 -1.52 -36.68
CA ASN A 126 -26.22 -0.75 -35.81
C ASN A 126 -25.75 0.69 -35.65
N VAL A 127 -24.45 0.93 -35.50
CA VAL A 127 -23.88 2.28 -35.41
C VAL A 127 -24.02 3.01 -36.75
N GLN A 128 -23.80 2.36 -37.90
CA GLN A 128 -24.04 2.93 -39.23
C GLN A 128 -25.51 3.35 -39.40
N ASN A 129 -26.44 2.45 -39.05
CA ASN A 129 -27.88 2.78 -39.08
C ASN A 129 -28.26 3.97 -38.16
N LEU A 130 -27.62 4.09 -36.99
CA LEU A 130 -27.83 5.23 -36.11
C LEU A 130 -27.27 6.53 -36.68
N LEU A 131 -26.10 6.51 -37.31
CA LEU A 131 -25.50 7.67 -37.97
C LEU A 131 -26.34 8.11 -39.16
N ASP A 132 -26.80 7.18 -39.97
CA ASP A 132 -27.71 7.48 -41.10
C ASP A 132 -29.03 8.07 -40.65
N MET A 133 -29.59 7.56 -39.54
CA MET A 133 -30.80 8.10 -38.93
C MET A 133 -30.59 9.53 -38.41
N LEU A 134 -29.45 9.81 -37.74
CA LEU A 134 -29.12 11.12 -37.22
C LEU A 134 -28.83 12.13 -38.37
N GLN A 135 -28.14 11.71 -39.43
CA GLN A 135 -27.86 12.49 -40.60
C GLN A 135 -29.15 12.86 -41.33
N ASN A 136 -30.03 11.90 -41.57
CA ASN A 136 -31.29 12.09 -42.29
C ASN A 136 -32.33 12.88 -41.49
N ARG A 137 -32.35 12.73 -40.13
CA ARG A 137 -33.36 13.35 -39.28
C ARG A 137 -32.98 14.73 -38.77
N TYR A 138 -31.69 14.98 -38.56
CA TYR A 138 -31.20 16.23 -37.95
C TYR A 138 -30.27 17.03 -38.89
N GLY A 139 -29.97 16.53 -40.09
CA GLY A 139 -29.11 17.23 -41.05
C GLY A 139 -27.66 17.42 -40.59
N LEU A 140 -27.19 16.56 -39.68
CA LEU A 140 -25.82 16.60 -39.16
C LEU A 140 -24.88 16.00 -40.19
N ASP A 141 -23.78 16.70 -40.51
CA ASP A 141 -22.72 16.13 -41.36
C ASP A 141 -21.86 15.18 -40.53
N LEU A 142 -22.18 13.90 -40.63
CA LEU A 142 -21.49 12.79 -39.94
C LEU A 142 -20.62 11.96 -40.89
N SER A 143 -20.32 12.50 -42.08
CA SER A 143 -19.55 11.80 -43.12
C SER A 143 -18.17 11.27 -42.63
N ARG A 144 -17.48 12.02 -41.73
CA ARG A 144 -16.24 11.55 -41.11
C ARG A 144 -16.43 10.36 -40.20
N ALA A 145 -17.54 10.27 -39.50
CA ALA A 145 -17.83 9.16 -38.61
C ALA A 145 -18.21 7.91 -39.42
N THR A 146 -18.92 8.08 -40.51
CA THR A 146 -19.25 6.98 -41.46
C THR A 146 -17.99 6.46 -42.16
N GLU A 147 -17.11 7.35 -42.60
CA GLU A 147 -15.82 6.98 -43.22
C GLU A 147 -14.88 6.23 -42.22
N MET A 148 -14.90 6.58 -40.95
CA MET A 148 -14.19 5.82 -39.90
C MET A 148 -14.77 4.43 -39.68
N LEU A 149 -16.08 4.25 -39.84
CA LEU A 149 -16.74 2.96 -39.71
C LEU A 149 -16.61 2.08 -40.98
N ASP A 150 -16.50 2.69 -42.16
CA ASP A 150 -16.26 1.95 -43.41
C ASP A 150 -14.87 1.30 -43.44
N ASN A 151 -13.94 1.82 -42.63
CA ASN A 151 -12.63 1.21 -42.42
C ASN A 151 -12.62 0.10 -41.35
N TYR A 152 -13.80 -0.50 -41.02
CA TYR A 152 -13.88 -1.49 -39.94
C TYR A 152 -13.04 -2.74 -40.20
N GLU A 153 -12.85 -3.15 -41.49
CA GLU A 153 -11.97 -4.27 -41.84
C GLU A 153 -10.52 -4.00 -41.42
N SER A 154 -10.03 -2.80 -41.60
CA SER A 154 -8.69 -2.40 -41.13
C SER A 154 -8.61 -2.37 -39.61
N MET A 155 -9.67 -1.94 -38.93
CA MET A 155 -9.75 -1.95 -37.48
C MET A 155 -9.84 -3.36 -36.92
N MET A 156 -10.60 -4.27 -37.58
CA MET A 156 -10.64 -5.69 -37.23
C MET A 156 -9.30 -6.39 -37.44
N ASN A 157 -8.63 -6.07 -38.52
CA ASN A 157 -7.29 -6.60 -38.79
C ASN A 157 -6.31 -6.11 -37.72
N SER A 158 -6.37 -4.81 -37.34
CA SER A 158 -5.55 -4.23 -36.28
C SER A 158 -5.86 -4.85 -34.90
N LEU A 159 -7.14 -5.02 -34.55
CA LEU A 159 -7.54 -5.71 -33.30
C LEU A 159 -7.11 -7.17 -33.28
N THR A 160 -7.26 -7.87 -34.42
CA THR A 160 -6.81 -9.26 -34.59
C THR A 160 -5.30 -9.35 -34.47
N GLU A 161 -4.57 -8.38 -35.00
CA GLU A 161 -3.12 -8.29 -34.91
C GLU A 161 -2.66 -7.99 -33.49
N VAL A 162 -3.33 -7.05 -32.79
CA VAL A 162 -3.10 -6.79 -31.35
C VAL A 162 -3.36 -8.03 -30.52
N LEU A 163 -4.43 -8.77 -30.76
CA LEU A 163 -4.70 -10.01 -30.04
C LEU A 163 -3.70 -11.12 -30.37
N LYS A 164 -3.36 -11.26 -31.64
CA LYS A 164 -2.32 -12.22 -32.08
C LYS A 164 -0.95 -11.87 -31.53
N SER A 165 -0.62 -10.58 -31.42
CA SER A 165 0.63 -10.11 -30.82
C SER A 165 0.61 -10.18 -29.28
N SER A 166 -0.57 -10.03 -28.66
CA SER A 166 -0.73 -10.12 -27.21
C SER A 166 -0.81 -11.56 -26.70
N ALA A 167 -1.33 -12.50 -27.51
CA ALA A 167 -1.40 -13.91 -27.14
C ALA A 167 -0.03 -14.53 -26.80
N PRO A 168 1.05 -14.31 -27.59
CA PRO A 168 2.39 -14.73 -27.21
C PRO A 168 2.89 -14.08 -25.93
N GLN A 169 2.54 -12.80 -25.66
CA GLN A 169 2.91 -12.11 -24.44
C GLN A 169 2.18 -12.72 -23.24
N ILE A 170 0.89 -12.97 -23.33
CA ILE A 170 0.11 -13.65 -22.28
C ILE A 170 0.70 -15.06 -22.05
N MET A 171 1.01 -15.78 -23.13
CA MET A 171 1.62 -17.10 -23.04
C MET A 171 3.05 -17.03 -22.46
N ALA A 172 3.81 -15.98 -22.77
CA ALA A 172 5.11 -15.72 -22.16
C ALA A 172 4.99 -15.41 -20.66
N TYR A 173 3.96 -14.67 -20.23
CA TYR A 173 3.68 -14.48 -18.79
C TYR A 173 3.30 -15.80 -18.12
N VAL A 174 2.43 -16.61 -18.75
CA VAL A 174 2.05 -17.92 -18.20
C VAL A 174 3.24 -18.88 -18.17
N SER A 175 4.04 -18.93 -19.23
CA SER A 175 5.27 -19.73 -19.26
C SER A 175 6.36 -19.17 -18.33
N GLY A 176 6.41 -17.85 -18.16
CA GLY A 176 7.27 -17.18 -17.18
C GLY A 176 6.93 -17.58 -15.75
N VAL A 177 5.65 -17.72 -15.41
CA VAL A 177 5.21 -18.30 -14.14
C VAL A 177 5.68 -19.75 -14.01
N ALA A 178 5.60 -20.54 -15.09
CA ALA A 178 6.08 -21.92 -15.10
C ALA A 178 7.62 -22.01 -15.00
N SER A 179 8.37 -21.07 -15.60
CA SER A 179 9.85 -21.03 -15.48
C SER A 179 10.33 -20.59 -14.10
N ASN A 180 9.53 -19.80 -13.38
CA ASN A 180 9.85 -19.31 -12.05
C ASN A 180 9.26 -20.18 -10.92
N VAL A 181 8.95 -21.45 -11.19
CA VAL A 181 8.39 -22.39 -10.20
C VAL A 181 9.26 -22.47 -8.95
N VAL A 182 10.59 -22.43 -9.09
CA VAL A 182 11.51 -22.46 -7.95
C VAL A 182 11.34 -21.22 -7.09
N ASP A 183 11.21 -20.04 -7.69
CA ASP A 183 11.04 -18.77 -6.96
C ASP A 183 9.68 -18.70 -6.27
N ILE A 184 8.62 -19.14 -6.96
CA ILE A 184 7.26 -19.23 -6.40
C ILE A 184 7.24 -20.22 -5.24
N PHE A 185 7.84 -21.40 -5.42
CA PHE A 185 7.93 -22.40 -4.36
C PHE A 185 8.72 -21.88 -3.16
N THR A 186 9.85 -21.20 -3.43
CA THR A 186 10.68 -20.59 -2.38
C THR A 186 9.93 -19.50 -1.64
N ALA A 187 9.17 -18.65 -2.35
CA ALA A 187 8.34 -17.60 -1.75
C ALA A 187 7.23 -18.21 -0.86
N LEU A 188 6.52 -19.22 -1.36
CA LEU A 188 5.49 -19.93 -0.60
C LEU A 188 6.07 -20.65 0.60
N ALA A 189 7.15 -21.42 0.44
CA ALA A 189 7.82 -22.09 1.54
C ALA A 189 8.31 -21.09 2.59
N SER A 190 8.97 -20.00 2.16
CA SER A 190 9.43 -18.93 3.06
C SER A 190 8.28 -18.33 3.85
N SER A 191 7.14 -18.05 3.20
CA SER A 191 5.98 -17.47 3.87
C SER A 191 5.36 -18.41 4.89
N VAL A 192 5.33 -19.74 4.63
CA VAL A 192 4.89 -20.74 5.62
C VAL A 192 5.81 -20.74 6.83
N TYR A 193 7.15 -20.78 6.62
CA TYR A 193 8.12 -20.75 7.71
C TYR A 193 8.03 -19.44 8.52
N MET A 194 7.91 -18.30 7.84
CA MET A 194 7.76 -17.00 8.49
C MET A 194 6.49 -16.92 9.33
N LEU A 195 5.37 -17.43 8.85
CA LEU A 195 4.13 -17.50 9.62
C LEU A 195 4.22 -18.48 10.79
N ALA A 196 4.80 -19.65 10.58
CA ALA A 196 4.94 -20.68 11.61
C ALA A 196 5.87 -20.24 12.75
N GLU A 197 7.02 -19.69 12.41
CA GLU A 197 8.07 -19.31 13.36
C GLU A 197 8.11 -17.79 13.65
N LYS A 198 7.05 -17.02 13.33
CA LYS A 198 6.99 -15.56 13.51
C LYS A 198 7.52 -15.12 14.88
N GLY A 199 7.07 -15.74 15.96
CA GLY A 199 7.48 -15.36 17.31
C GLY A 199 8.96 -15.63 17.60
N LYS A 200 9.52 -16.71 17.04
CA LYS A 200 10.94 -17.07 17.18
C LYS A 200 11.82 -16.12 16.37
N LEU A 201 11.46 -15.85 15.12
CA LEU A 201 12.18 -14.93 14.23
C LEU A 201 12.22 -13.51 14.79
N LEU A 202 11.07 -12.99 15.26
CA LEU A 202 11.02 -11.66 15.87
C LEU A 202 11.86 -11.58 17.14
N ARG A 203 11.89 -12.64 17.96
CA ARG A 203 12.75 -12.72 19.15
C ARG A 203 14.22 -12.71 18.78
N GLN A 204 14.61 -13.51 17.77
CA GLN A 204 15.99 -13.53 17.27
C GLN A 204 16.44 -12.17 16.74
N LEU A 205 15.60 -11.52 15.92
CA LEU A 205 15.87 -10.17 15.41
C LEU A 205 16.03 -9.15 16.54
N ARG A 206 15.14 -9.20 17.54
CA ARG A 206 15.22 -8.33 18.72
C ARG A 206 16.53 -8.56 19.49
N THR A 207 16.91 -9.83 19.69
CA THR A 207 18.16 -10.19 20.35
C THR A 207 19.37 -9.69 19.56
N MET A 208 19.36 -9.81 18.22
CA MET A 208 20.44 -9.30 17.37
C MET A 208 20.56 -7.78 17.49
N VAL A 209 19.43 -7.06 17.46
CA VAL A 209 19.44 -5.60 17.60
C VAL A 209 20.06 -5.19 18.94
N HIS A 210 19.67 -5.82 20.05
CA HIS A 210 20.27 -5.53 21.36
C HIS A 210 21.73 -5.97 21.48
N ALA A 211 22.18 -6.97 20.70
CA ALA A 211 23.57 -7.42 20.72
C ALA A 211 24.51 -6.49 19.93
N PHE A 212 24.04 -5.90 18.85
CA PHE A 212 24.87 -5.08 17.95
C PHE A 212 24.80 -3.58 18.26
N PHE A 213 23.73 -3.11 18.91
CA PHE A 213 23.52 -1.69 19.18
C PHE A 213 23.48 -1.40 20.68
N PRO A 214 23.97 -0.23 21.11
CA PRO A 214 23.76 0.26 22.47
C PRO A 214 22.26 0.31 22.83
N PRO A 215 21.88 0.15 24.11
CA PRO A 215 20.46 0.04 24.52
C PRO A 215 19.57 1.17 23.96
N TYR A 216 20.04 2.40 24.00
CA TYR A 216 19.30 3.56 23.47
C TYR A 216 18.99 3.45 21.98
N ILE A 217 19.97 3.01 21.16
CA ILE A 217 19.76 2.82 19.71
C ILE A 217 18.88 1.60 19.46
N ALA A 218 19.11 0.52 20.22
CA ALA A 218 18.33 -0.71 20.08
C ALA A 218 16.83 -0.47 20.33
N ASP A 219 16.48 0.27 21.37
CA ASP A 219 15.09 0.60 21.69
C ASP A 219 14.46 1.46 20.58
N THR A 220 15.16 2.48 20.10
CA THR A 220 14.70 3.33 18.97
C THR A 220 14.47 2.51 17.69
N VAL A 221 15.38 1.58 17.37
CA VAL A 221 15.23 0.70 16.20
C VAL A 221 14.01 -0.21 16.35
N LEU A 222 13.81 -0.80 17.55
CA LEU A 222 12.67 -1.69 17.81
C LEU A 222 11.34 -0.94 17.82
N GLU A 223 11.28 0.27 18.34
CA GLU A 223 10.12 1.15 18.25
C GLU A 223 9.79 1.50 16.80
N THR A 224 10.82 1.83 16.01
CA THR A 224 10.68 2.08 14.56
C THR A 224 10.14 0.86 13.82
N CYS A 225 10.67 -0.33 14.10
CA CYS A 225 10.17 -1.57 13.51
C CYS A 225 8.72 -1.87 13.92
N SER A 226 8.38 -1.60 15.18
CA SER A 226 7.01 -1.75 15.67
C SER A 226 6.05 -0.76 14.98
N PHE A 227 6.45 0.48 14.84
CA PHE A 227 5.70 1.50 14.11
C PHE A 227 5.50 1.10 12.64
N ALA A 228 6.54 0.63 11.95
CA ALA A 228 6.46 0.11 10.60
C ALA A 228 5.46 -1.06 10.52
N ASN A 229 5.61 -2.06 11.40
CA ASN A 229 4.71 -3.21 11.44
C ASN A 229 3.24 -2.81 11.60
N ASN A 230 2.96 -1.84 12.46
CA ASN A 230 1.59 -1.36 12.69
C ASN A 230 1.01 -0.67 11.44
N ASN A 231 1.82 0.11 10.72
CA ASN A 231 1.42 0.74 9.45
C ASN A 231 1.12 -0.31 8.37
N PHE A 232 1.97 -1.32 8.24
CA PHE A 232 1.78 -2.41 7.28
C PHE A 232 0.53 -3.24 7.62
N GLU A 233 0.38 -3.64 8.88
CA GLU A 233 -0.76 -4.43 9.34
C GLU A 233 -2.08 -3.67 9.18
N GLY A 234 -2.12 -2.41 9.60
CA GLY A 234 -3.29 -1.56 9.45
C GLY A 234 -3.66 -1.33 7.99
N PHE A 235 -2.67 -1.11 7.13
CA PHE A 235 -2.88 -0.91 5.71
C PHE A 235 -3.40 -2.18 5.01
N PHE A 236 -2.70 -3.31 5.14
CA PHE A 236 -3.11 -4.55 4.47
C PHE A 236 -4.46 -5.05 4.98
N GLY A 237 -4.65 -5.07 6.31
CA GLY A 237 -5.91 -5.47 6.91
C GLY A 237 -7.07 -4.57 6.48
N GLY A 238 -6.86 -3.27 6.52
CA GLY A 238 -7.86 -2.29 6.06
C GLY A 238 -8.18 -2.46 4.58
N LYS A 239 -7.15 -2.61 3.72
CA LYS A 239 -7.35 -2.67 2.27
C LYS A 239 -8.03 -3.96 1.80
N ILE A 240 -7.77 -5.09 2.47
CA ILE A 240 -8.48 -6.35 2.20
C ILE A 240 -9.98 -6.21 2.54
N ILE A 241 -10.29 -5.63 3.70
CA ILE A 241 -11.69 -5.41 4.12
C ILE A 241 -12.38 -4.42 3.18
N ASP A 242 -11.73 -3.33 2.85
CA ASP A 242 -12.20 -2.32 1.90
C ASP A 242 -12.53 -2.94 0.54
N SER A 243 -11.59 -3.68 -0.04
CA SER A 243 -11.74 -4.38 -1.31
C SER A 243 -12.89 -5.39 -1.31
N ALA A 244 -13.07 -6.11 -0.21
CA ALA A 244 -14.19 -7.04 -0.05
C ALA A 244 -15.54 -6.28 -0.02
N ILE A 245 -15.63 -5.18 0.70
CA ILE A 245 -16.83 -4.34 0.76
C ILE A 245 -17.15 -3.76 -0.61
N ILE A 246 -16.16 -3.20 -1.32
CA ILE A 246 -16.33 -2.65 -2.67
C ILE A 246 -16.78 -3.73 -3.65
N GLY A 247 -16.19 -4.93 -3.58
CA GLY A 247 -16.64 -6.06 -4.41
C GLY A 247 -18.11 -6.44 -4.16
N VAL A 248 -18.51 -6.58 -2.90
CA VAL A 248 -19.90 -6.89 -2.53
C VAL A 248 -20.84 -5.74 -2.93
N LEU A 249 -20.46 -4.50 -2.67
CA LEU A 249 -21.26 -3.33 -3.05
C LEU A 249 -21.46 -3.26 -4.57
N THR A 250 -20.40 -3.47 -5.34
CA THR A 250 -20.45 -3.52 -6.81
C THR A 250 -21.37 -4.64 -7.28
N PHE A 251 -21.27 -5.85 -6.68
CA PHE A 251 -22.15 -6.97 -7.00
C PHE A 251 -23.63 -6.65 -6.78
N VAL A 252 -23.95 -6.15 -5.59
CA VAL A 252 -25.33 -5.80 -5.22
C VAL A 252 -25.89 -4.72 -6.14
N CYS A 253 -25.14 -3.65 -6.36
CA CYS A 253 -25.57 -2.55 -7.22
C CYS A 253 -25.72 -2.97 -8.67
N CYS A 254 -24.78 -3.72 -9.24
CA CYS A 254 -24.91 -4.24 -10.61
C CYS A 254 -26.17 -5.11 -10.79
N ASN A 255 -26.49 -5.95 -9.81
CA ASN A 255 -27.72 -6.76 -9.86
C ASN A 255 -28.98 -5.88 -9.75
N ILE A 256 -29.01 -4.87 -8.86
CA ILE A 256 -30.16 -3.95 -8.73
C ILE A 256 -30.41 -3.20 -10.04
N PHE A 257 -29.37 -2.74 -10.72
CA PHE A 257 -29.51 -2.01 -11.99
C PHE A 257 -29.61 -2.92 -13.22
N GLY A 258 -29.64 -4.25 -13.02
CA GLY A 258 -29.75 -5.24 -14.08
C GLY A 258 -28.58 -5.19 -15.08
N ILE A 259 -27.38 -4.88 -14.59
CA ILE A 259 -26.17 -4.84 -15.41
C ILE A 259 -25.67 -6.28 -15.62
N GLU A 260 -25.44 -6.63 -16.87
CA GLU A 260 -24.93 -7.95 -17.23
C GLU A 260 -23.54 -8.19 -16.63
N PHE A 261 -23.18 -9.45 -16.42
CA PHE A 261 -21.88 -9.85 -15.86
C PHE A 261 -21.59 -9.33 -14.44
N ALA A 262 -22.60 -9.00 -13.64
CA ALA A 262 -22.44 -8.48 -12.29
C ALA A 262 -21.43 -9.26 -11.41
N PRO A 263 -21.40 -10.62 -11.40
CA PRO A 263 -20.40 -11.36 -10.64
C PRO A 263 -18.96 -11.11 -11.12
N LEU A 264 -18.75 -11.10 -12.45
CA LEU A 264 -17.43 -10.81 -13.04
C LEU A 264 -16.94 -9.42 -12.68
N ILE A 265 -17.81 -8.41 -12.86
CA ILE A 265 -17.50 -7.02 -12.58
C ILE A 265 -17.13 -6.83 -11.12
N ALA A 266 -17.95 -7.40 -10.22
CA ALA A 266 -17.75 -7.31 -8.77
C ALA A 266 -16.41 -7.91 -8.33
N VAL A 267 -16.08 -9.06 -8.89
CA VAL A 267 -14.85 -9.78 -8.60
C VAL A 267 -13.64 -9.01 -9.13
N VAL A 268 -13.67 -8.57 -10.38
CA VAL A 268 -12.58 -7.81 -10.99
C VAL A 268 -12.35 -6.50 -10.25
N VAL A 269 -13.41 -5.72 -10.01
CA VAL A 269 -13.32 -4.43 -9.29
C VAL A 269 -12.87 -4.64 -7.86
N GLY A 270 -13.42 -5.65 -7.15
CA GLY A 270 -13.05 -5.93 -5.76
C GLY A 270 -11.58 -6.31 -5.62
N ILE A 271 -11.02 -7.13 -6.52
CA ILE A 271 -9.60 -7.53 -6.43
C ILE A 271 -8.68 -6.38 -6.80
N THR A 272 -8.97 -5.75 -7.94
CA THR A 272 -8.11 -4.64 -8.37
C THR A 272 -8.11 -3.49 -7.37
N ASN A 273 -9.18 -3.32 -6.60
CA ASN A 273 -9.26 -2.32 -5.54
C ASN A 273 -8.22 -2.49 -4.42
N ILE A 274 -7.54 -3.64 -4.32
CA ILE A 274 -6.37 -3.83 -3.42
C ILE A 274 -5.26 -2.83 -3.76
N ILE A 275 -5.11 -2.45 -5.04
CA ILE A 275 -4.15 -1.45 -5.48
C ILE A 275 -4.76 -0.07 -5.22
N PRO A 276 -4.20 0.74 -4.31
CA PRO A 276 -4.75 2.05 -4.00
C PRO A 276 -4.76 2.97 -5.22
N VAL A 277 -5.76 3.80 -5.35
CA VAL A 277 -5.94 4.82 -6.41
C VAL A 277 -6.15 4.20 -7.80
N PHE A 278 -5.24 3.36 -8.27
CA PHE A 278 -5.30 2.79 -9.63
C PHE A 278 -6.19 1.55 -9.74
N GLY A 279 -6.41 0.83 -8.63
CA GLY A 279 -7.19 -0.40 -8.62
C GLY A 279 -8.57 -0.28 -9.25
N PRO A 280 -9.39 0.70 -8.84
CA PRO A 280 -10.70 0.92 -9.42
C PRO A 280 -10.69 1.15 -10.94
N PHE A 281 -9.69 1.88 -11.45
CA PHE A 281 -9.55 2.14 -12.88
C PHE A 281 -9.12 0.87 -13.63
N ILE A 282 -8.15 0.14 -13.08
CA ILE A 282 -7.66 -1.14 -13.66
C ILE A 282 -8.81 -2.15 -13.75
N GLY A 283 -9.73 -2.16 -12.78
CA GLY A 283 -10.90 -3.03 -12.80
C GLY A 283 -12.03 -2.52 -13.67
N ALA A 284 -12.33 -1.22 -13.60
CA ALA A 284 -13.48 -0.65 -14.29
C ALA A 284 -13.28 -0.57 -15.82
N ILE A 285 -12.08 -0.23 -16.29
CA ILE A 285 -11.82 -0.03 -17.73
C ILE A 285 -12.12 -1.31 -18.54
N PRO A 286 -11.58 -2.49 -18.23
CA PRO A 286 -11.89 -3.71 -18.99
C PRO A 286 -13.37 -4.11 -18.86
N CYS A 287 -13.99 -3.94 -17.69
CA CYS A 287 -15.40 -4.21 -17.50
C CYS A 287 -16.28 -3.27 -18.35
N LEU A 288 -15.93 -1.99 -18.38
CA LEU A 288 -16.63 -1.00 -19.20
C LEU A 288 -16.51 -1.34 -20.70
N LEU A 289 -15.31 -1.69 -21.15
CA LEU A 289 -15.09 -2.11 -22.55
C LEU A 289 -15.96 -3.30 -22.91
N ILE A 290 -16.02 -4.32 -22.07
CA ILE A 290 -16.90 -5.49 -22.30
C ILE A 290 -18.36 -5.04 -22.40
N LEU A 291 -18.83 -4.23 -21.47
CA LEU A 291 -20.21 -3.77 -21.45
C LEU A 291 -20.58 -2.88 -22.64
N VAL A 292 -19.68 -2.01 -23.11
CA VAL A 292 -19.93 -1.15 -24.29
C VAL A 292 -20.28 -2.00 -25.52
N PHE A 293 -19.61 -3.16 -25.68
CA PHE A 293 -19.86 -4.02 -26.82
C PHE A 293 -21.10 -4.91 -26.68
N VAL A 294 -21.44 -5.28 -25.44
CA VAL A 294 -22.63 -6.13 -25.17
C VAL A 294 -23.90 -5.27 -25.13
N ASN A 295 -23.90 -4.23 -24.32
CA ASN A 295 -25.03 -3.30 -24.16
C ASN A 295 -24.52 -1.91 -23.77
N PRO A 296 -24.49 -0.93 -24.69
CA PRO A 296 -24.01 0.41 -24.42
C PRO A 296 -24.75 1.10 -23.27
N PHE A 297 -26.05 0.79 -23.05
CA PHE A 297 -26.81 1.34 -21.93
C PHE A 297 -26.33 0.77 -20.59
N ASP A 298 -25.97 -0.49 -20.53
CA ASP A 298 -25.41 -1.10 -19.34
C ASP A 298 -23.99 -0.57 -19.05
N ALA A 299 -23.20 -0.29 -20.09
CA ALA A 299 -21.93 0.41 -19.95
C ALA A 299 -22.10 1.81 -19.33
N LEU A 300 -23.10 2.58 -19.79
CA LEU A 300 -23.40 3.89 -19.21
C LEU A 300 -23.87 3.79 -17.77
N LYS A 301 -24.77 2.84 -17.46
CA LYS A 301 -25.18 2.58 -16.07
C LYS A 301 -24.01 2.22 -15.19
N PHE A 302 -23.14 1.33 -15.67
CA PHE A 302 -21.95 0.90 -14.93
C PHE A 302 -20.95 2.05 -14.72
N LEU A 303 -20.73 2.89 -15.72
CA LEU A 303 -19.86 4.07 -15.60
C LEU A 303 -20.34 5.01 -14.49
N ILE A 304 -21.64 5.33 -14.47
CA ILE A 304 -22.22 6.17 -13.42
C ILE A 304 -22.11 5.46 -12.06
N LEU A 305 -22.42 4.19 -12.01
CA LEU A 305 -22.39 3.38 -10.81
C LEU A 305 -20.98 3.30 -10.22
N ILE A 306 -19.97 3.01 -11.02
CA ILE A 306 -18.60 2.87 -10.50
C ILE A 306 -18.05 4.20 -9.99
N ILE A 307 -18.39 5.32 -10.65
CA ILE A 307 -18.03 6.65 -10.15
C ILE A 307 -18.70 6.91 -8.80
N ALA A 308 -19.99 6.59 -8.65
CA ALA A 308 -20.69 6.73 -7.38
C ALA A 308 -20.09 5.86 -6.28
N ILE A 309 -19.78 4.60 -6.57
CA ILE A 309 -19.12 3.69 -5.63
C ILE A 309 -17.76 4.25 -5.22
N GLN A 310 -16.97 4.80 -6.15
CA GLN A 310 -15.67 5.38 -5.83
C GLN A 310 -15.80 6.65 -4.98
N GLN A 311 -16.86 7.43 -5.13
CA GLN A 311 -17.13 8.57 -4.24
C GLN A 311 -17.48 8.10 -2.83
N VAL A 312 -18.24 7.02 -2.70
CA VAL A 312 -18.55 6.41 -1.40
C VAL A 312 -17.30 5.81 -0.77
N ASP A 313 -16.47 5.13 -1.56
CA ASP A 313 -15.20 4.58 -1.09
C ASP A 313 -14.27 5.68 -0.58
N GLY A 314 -13.97 6.66 -1.40
CA GLY A 314 -13.01 7.72 -1.07
C GLY A 314 -13.42 8.61 0.10
N ASN A 315 -14.72 8.84 0.28
CA ASN A 315 -15.23 9.78 1.29
C ASN A 315 -15.78 9.11 2.56
N ILE A 316 -16.22 7.85 2.49
CA ILE A 316 -16.91 7.18 3.60
C ILE A 316 -16.20 5.90 4.02
N ILE A 317 -16.00 4.96 3.10
CA ILE A 317 -15.51 3.61 3.41
C ILE A 317 -14.02 3.66 3.74
N GLY A 318 -13.22 4.22 2.83
CA GLY A 318 -11.77 4.34 3.00
C GLY A 318 -11.37 5.04 4.30
N PRO A 319 -11.89 6.26 4.61
CA PRO A 319 -11.59 6.93 5.87
C PRO A 319 -12.03 6.15 7.12
N LYS A 320 -13.11 5.39 7.05
CA LYS A 320 -13.59 4.58 8.18
C LYS A 320 -12.77 3.31 8.41
N ILE A 321 -12.30 2.66 7.34
CA ILE A 321 -11.57 1.40 7.40
C ILE A 321 -10.08 1.63 7.60
N LEU A 322 -9.47 2.46 6.75
CA LEU A 322 -8.05 2.77 6.82
C LEU A 322 -7.74 3.76 7.94
N GLY A 323 -8.77 4.51 8.39
CA GLY A 323 -8.69 5.40 9.53
C GLY A 323 -7.63 6.49 9.39
N LYS A 324 -7.22 7.04 10.53
CA LYS A 324 -6.06 7.94 10.65
C LYS A 324 -4.72 7.19 10.56
N SER A 325 -4.77 5.88 10.21
CA SER A 325 -3.64 4.95 10.35
C SER A 325 -2.48 5.26 9.41
N ILE A 326 -2.71 5.90 8.27
CA ILE A 326 -1.64 6.16 7.31
C ILE A 326 -1.05 7.57 7.52
N GLY A 327 -1.83 8.55 7.98
CA GLY A 327 -1.36 9.90 8.33
C GLY A 327 -0.68 10.67 7.19
N VAL A 328 -0.83 10.22 5.95
CA VAL A 328 -0.15 10.73 4.76
C VAL A 328 -1.21 11.30 3.82
N SER A 329 -0.95 12.45 3.20
CA SER A 329 -1.87 13.05 2.24
C SER A 329 -1.96 12.24 0.94
N ALA A 330 -3.06 12.40 0.18
CA ALA A 330 -3.31 11.69 -1.07
C ALA A 330 -2.16 11.87 -2.09
N LEU A 331 -1.53 13.05 -2.14
CA LEU A 331 -0.37 13.31 -2.98
C LEU A 331 0.78 12.34 -2.68
N TRP A 332 1.11 12.16 -1.41
CA TRP A 332 2.20 11.27 -1.00
C TRP A 332 1.87 9.79 -1.21
N VAL A 333 0.59 9.43 -1.11
CA VAL A 333 0.13 8.09 -1.50
C VAL A 333 0.36 7.85 -2.99
N LEU A 334 0.03 8.83 -3.86
CA LEU A 334 0.29 8.74 -5.29
C LEU A 334 1.80 8.60 -5.59
N VAL A 335 2.64 9.42 -4.95
CA VAL A 335 4.11 9.34 -5.07
C VAL A 335 4.61 7.94 -4.68
N ALA A 336 4.12 7.41 -3.55
CA ALA A 336 4.50 6.08 -3.07
C ALA A 336 4.13 4.96 -4.06
N ILE A 337 2.95 5.07 -4.69
CA ILE A 337 2.48 4.09 -5.68
C ILE A 337 3.31 4.16 -6.96
N VAL A 338 3.61 5.36 -7.45
CA VAL A 338 4.40 5.55 -8.69
C VAL A 338 5.81 5.02 -8.49
N ILE A 339 6.49 5.45 -7.42
CA ILE A 339 7.86 4.99 -7.12
C ILE A 339 7.88 3.48 -6.84
N GLY A 340 6.95 3.00 -6.01
CA GLY A 340 6.84 1.58 -5.70
C GLY A 340 6.57 0.74 -6.96
N GLY A 341 5.70 1.23 -7.83
CA GLY A 341 5.36 0.59 -9.10
C GLY A 341 6.54 0.47 -10.06
N ASP A 342 7.36 1.50 -10.15
CA ASP A 342 8.58 1.49 -10.96
C ASP A 342 9.63 0.50 -10.42
N LEU A 343 9.77 0.42 -9.09
CA LEU A 343 10.78 -0.43 -8.45
C LEU A 343 10.41 -1.92 -8.41
N LEU A 344 9.16 -2.26 -8.11
CA LEU A 344 8.72 -3.64 -7.82
C LEU A 344 7.41 -4.02 -8.52
N GLY A 345 6.99 -3.26 -9.55
CA GLY A 345 5.74 -3.51 -10.27
C GLY A 345 4.50 -3.43 -9.36
N VAL A 346 3.52 -4.29 -9.61
CA VAL A 346 2.24 -4.33 -8.87
C VAL A 346 2.46 -4.53 -7.36
N VAL A 347 3.41 -5.38 -6.97
CA VAL A 347 3.76 -5.59 -5.55
C VAL A 347 4.26 -4.29 -4.93
N GLY A 348 5.10 -3.55 -5.64
CA GLY A 348 5.61 -2.26 -5.19
C GLY A 348 4.54 -1.18 -5.06
N MET A 349 3.52 -1.17 -5.92
CA MET A 349 2.37 -0.26 -5.78
C MET A 349 1.63 -0.48 -4.46
N VAL A 350 1.50 -1.72 -4.03
CA VAL A 350 0.78 -2.08 -2.80
C VAL A 350 1.66 -1.86 -1.57
N VAL A 351 2.91 -2.34 -1.59
CA VAL A 351 3.87 -2.23 -0.47
C VAL A 351 4.39 -0.80 -0.31
N GLY A 352 4.46 -0.04 -1.39
CA GLY A 352 4.99 1.32 -1.42
C GLY A 352 4.26 2.27 -0.47
N VAL A 353 2.94 2.15 -0.38
CA VAL A 353 2.13 3.05 0.48
C VAL A 353 2.49 2.91 1.97
N PRO A 354 2.45 1.73 2.60
CA PRO A 354 2.83 1.58 4.01
C PRO A 354 4.32 1.83 4.24
N THR A 355 5.19 1.55 3.27
CA THR A 355 6.62 1.87 3.33
C THR A 355 6.82 3.39 3.40
N PHE A 356 6.18 4.12 2.49
CA PHE A 356 6.26 5.57 2.46
C PHE A 356 5.64 6.20 3.71
N ALA A 357 4.49 5.68 4.19
CA ALA A 357 3.86 6.13 5.42
C ALA A 357 4.79 5.97 6.63
N THR A 358 5.52 4.86 6.68
CA THR A 358 6.52 4.60 7.72
C THR A 358 7.67 5.61 7.62
N PHE A 359 8.24 5.78 6.43
CA PHE A 359 9.32 6.75 6.20
C PHE A 359 8.89 8.19 6.55
N TYR A 360 7.70 8.59 6.10
CA TYR A 360 7.15 9.91 6.40
C TYR A 360 6.91 10.12 7.91
N GLY A 361 6.39 9.09 8.59
CA GLY A 361 6.21 9.12 10.04
C GLY A 361 7.53 9.29 10.79
N LEU A 362 8.58 8.57 10.38
CA LEU A 362 9.92 8.71 10.95
C LEU A 362 10.52 10.09 10.69
N LEU A 363 10.36 10.61 9.47
CA LEU A 363 10.82 11.95 9.13
C LEU A 363 10.12 13.01 9.99
N ARG A 364 8.82 12.86 10.21
CA ARG A 364 8.05 13.74 11.10
C ARG A 364 8.52 13.66 12.54
N GLN A 365 8.79 12.48 13.08
CA GLN A 365 9.34 12.29 14.41
C GLN A 365 10.73 12.94 14.55
N PHE A 366 11.59 12.70 13.56
CA PHE A 366 12.92 13.31 13.52
C PHE A 366 12.85 14.84 13.45
N THR A 367 11.96 15.39 12.62
CA THR A 367 11.75 16.83 12.53
C THR A 367 11.26 17.41 13.86
N ALA A 368 10.28 16.74 14.50
CA ALA A 368 9.78 17.15 15.80
C ALA A 368 10.88 17.17 16.88
N TRP A 369 11.72 16.15 16.90
CA TRP A 369 12.87 16.07 17.79
C TRP A 369 13.91 17.19 17.53
N CYS A 370 14.19 17.51 16.25
CA CYS A 370 15.07 18.63 15.91
C CYS A 370 14.51 19.97 16.35
N LEU A 371 13.19 20.20 16.17
CA LEU A 371 12.51 21.42 16.60
C LEU A 371 12.52 21.56 18.12
N GLU A 372 12.27 20.46 18.82
CA GLU A 372 12.32 20.44 20.28
C GLU A 372 13.70 20.79 20.83
N ARG A 373 14.77 20.24 20.24
CA ARG A 373 16.15 20.61 20.59
C ARG A 373 16.48 22.07 20.34
N ARG A 374 15.85 22.70 19.34
CA ARG A 374 16.01 24.12 19.03
C ARG A 374 15.09 25.04 19.86
N GLY A 375 14.17 24.47 20.65
CA GLY A 375 13.20 25.23 21.45
C GLY A 375 12.19 26.01 20.60
N ILE A 376 11.94 25.58 19.37
CA ILE A 376 11.00 26.22 18.44
C ILE A 376 9.82 25.29 18.14
N ASP A 377 8.66 25.88 17.80
CA ASP A 377 7.48 25.14 17.33
C ASP A 377 7.55 24.85 15.82
N ALA A 378 6.51 24.21 15.27
CA ALA A 378 6.43 23.88 13.84
C ALA A 378 6.32 25.12 12.94
N GLU A 379 5.95 26.27 13.49
CA GLU A 379 5.79 27.56 12.81
C GLU A 379 7.05 28.41 12.91
N GLY A 380 8.09 27.93 13.63
CA GLY A 380 9.36 28.62 13.79
C GLY A 380 9.39 29.60 14.98
N ASN A 381 8.34 29.65 15.80
CA ASN A 381 8.27 30.50 16.97
C ASN A 381 8.95 29.85 18.17
N PRO A 382 9.55 30.63 19.09
CA PRO A 382 10.09 30.09 20.34
C PRO A 382 8.98 29.39 21.12
N ARG A 383 9.17 28.11 21.49
CA ARG A 383 8.26 27.44 22.43
C ARG A 383 8.26 28.22 23.75
N ALA A 384 7.08 28.67 24.20
CA ALA A 384 6.92 29.19 25.54
C ALA A 384 7.45 28.12 26.52
N LYS A 385 8.43 28.48 27.34
CA LYS A 385 8.88 27.60 28.44
C LYS A 385 7.64 27.10 29.15
N GLN A 386 7.43 25.81 29.18
CA GLN A 386 6.38 25.21 30.01
C GLN A 386 6.60 25.81 31.42
N ALA A 387 5.61 26.55 31.91
CA ALA A 387 5.65 27.04 33.26
C ALA A 387 5.98 25.85 34.18
N GLU A 388 7.05 25.95 34.93
CA GLU A 388 7.35 24.94 35.95
C GLU A 388 6.05 24.62 36.68
N PRO A 389 5.74 23.36 36.95
CA PRO A 389 4.56 23.03 37.71
C PRO A 389 4.62 23.84 39.00
N VAL A 390 3.65 24.75 39.19
CA VAL A 390 3.51 25.54 40.36
C VAL A 390 3.60 24.56 41.53
N GLN A 391 4.69 24.63 42.30
CA GLN A 391 4.82 23.83 43.51
C GLN A 391 3.58 24.15 44.37
N PRO A 392 2.85 23.15 44.84
CA PRO A 392 1.72 23.41 45.72
C PRO A 392 2.24 24.22 46.89
N LEU A 393 1.67 25.41 47.07
CA LEU A 393 1.97 26.28 48.21
C LEU A 393 1.92 25.44 49.49
N ASN A 394 3.05 25.38 50.15
CA ASN A 394 3.22 24.65 51.40
C ASN A 394 2.25 25.26 52.42
N GLU A 395 1.17 24.57 52.77
CA GLU A 395 0.13 25.03 53.72
C GLU A 395 0.68 25.44 55.11
N ASN A 396 1.95 25.22 55.35
CA ASN A 396 2.62 25.56 56.62
C ASN A 396 3.15 27.01 56.71
N GLN A 397 2.86 27.89 55.71
CA GLN A 397 3.24 29.32 55.81
C GLN A 397 2.04 30.27 55.94
N VAL A 398 0.88 29.80 56.27
CA VAL A 398 -0.21 30.69 56.72
C VAL A 398 0.01 30.99 58.16
N GLN A 399 0.80 32.02 58.47
CA GLN A 399 0.82 32.62 59.78
C GLN A 399 -0.56 33.26 60.06
N PRO A 400 -1.19 33.05 61.23
CA PRO A 400 -2.45 33.68 61.58
C PRO A 400 -2.24 35.21 61.70
N ARG A 401 -2.95 35.94 60.89
CA ARG A 401 -3.02 37.38 60.93
C ARG A 401 -3.75 37.75 62.20
N ASN A 402 -3.05 38.43 63.22
CA ASN A 402 -3.62 38.91 64.42
C ASN A 402 -4.82 39.82 64.16
N GLU A 403 -5.97 39.39 64.63
CA GLU A 403 -7.14 40.27 64.91
C GLU A 403 -6.87 41.18 66.02
N THR A 404 -6.50 42.40 65.74
CA THR A 404 -6.66 43.54 66.68
C THR A 404 -6.63 44.82 65.87
N GLU A 405 -7.81 45.36 65.63
CA GLU A 405 -8.15 46.79 65.69
C GLU A 405 -9.45 47.12 64.99
N ASN A 406 -10.53 46.76 65.68
CA ASN A 406 -11.84 47.35 65.41
C ASN A 406 -11.95 48.58 66.37
N GLN A 407 -11.81 49.78 65.83
CA GLN A 407 -12.39 50.98 66.46
C GLN A 407 -13.38 51.65 65.48
N PRO A 408 -14.60 51.96 65.88
CA PRO A 408 -15.60 52.59 65.06
C PRO A 408 -15.34 54.10 64.98
N VAL A 409 -15.21 54.64 63.79
CA VAL A 409 -15.26 56.09 63.54
C VAL A 409 -16.70 56.53 63.37
N ALA A 410 -17.11 57.42 64.32
CA ALA A 410 -18.43 58.01 64.34
C ALA A 410 -18.71 58.92 63.11
N VAL A 411 -19.93 58.82 62.65
CA VAL A 411 -20.56 59.73 61.66
C VAL A 411 -20.89 61.04 62.38
N GLN A 412 -20.43 62.17 61.84
CA GLN A 412 -21.05 63.48 62.14
C GLN A 412 -21.20 64.22 60.77
N HIS A 413 -22.51 64.57 60.50
CA HIS A 413 -23.12 65.55 59.61
C HIS A 413 -22.89 65.42 58.08
#